data_a32ff43ffeab29cd0d170b301c2a93d5
#
_entry.id   a32ff43ffeab29cd0d170b301c2a93d5
#
_cell.length_a   1.000
_cell.length_b   1.000
_cell.length_c   1.000
_cell.angle_alpha   90.00
_cell.angle_beta   90.00
_cell.angle_gamma   90.00
#
_symmetry.space_group_name_H-M   'P 1'
#
loop_
_entity.id
_entity.type
_entity.pdbx_description
1 polymer ?
#
loop_
_entity_poly.entity_id
_entity_poly.type
_entity_poly.pdbx_seq_one_letter_code
_entity_poly.pdbx_strand_id
1 'polypeptide(L)'
;MDRVSSDGDRARFETLVLPYLADAYTLAGWLAGNRSDAEDIVQEGCLRAFQGFGAFTISNPRAWLLTIVRNTAYSWLGKNRSSDLVLVDDLVAVEQKQAARCGNRGSVTPETELIAKADASKLQAAITELPLAFREALVLRDVQGLDYREIAEVTRVPVGTVMSRLSRARQKLVSAIATDER
;
A
#
# COMPACT_ATOMS: atom_id res chain seq x y z
N MET A 1 11.52 -30.74 -6.45
CA MET A 1 12.83 -30.45 -7.11
C MET A 1 13.29 -29.11 -6.58
N ASP A 2 13.95 -29.16 -5.40
CA ASP A 2 14.35 -28.00 -4.62
C ASP A 2 15.49 -27.30 -5.32
N ARG A 3 15.22 -26.11 -5.91
CA ARG A 3 16.28 -25.16 -6.23
C ARG A 3 16.71 -24.51 -4.91
N VAL A 4 17.70 -25.09 -4.28
CA VAL A 4 18.47 -24.42 -3.24
C VAL A 4 19.04 -23.15 -3.90
N SER A 5 18.50 -21.98 -3.52
CA SER A 5 19.06 -20.70 -3.91
C SER A 5 20.53 -20.69 -3.50
N SER A 6 21.43 -20.48 -4.44
CA SER A 6 22.86 -20.42 -4.14
C SER A 6 23.13 -19.24 -3.20
N ASP A 7 24.19 -19.29 -2.38
CA ASP A 7 24.62 -18.14 -1.54
C ASP A 7 24.70 -16.84 -2.33
N GLY A 8 25.01 -16.92 -3.64
CA GLY A 8 25.02 -15.79 -4.56
C GLY A 8 23.63 -15.16 -4.80
N ASP A 9 22.57 -15.97 -4.91
CA ASP A 9 21.21 -15.46 -5.11
C ASP A 9 20.70 -14.80 -3.85
N ARG A 10 21.05 -15.33 -2.68
CA ARG A 10 20.72 -14.72 -1.38
C ARG A 10 21.38 -13.35 -1.22
N ALA A 11 22.68 -13.25 -1.44
CA ALA A 11 23.42 -11.98 -1.33
C ALA A 11 22.90 -10.93 -2.34
N ARG A 12 22.54 -11.37 -3.56
CA ARG A 12 21.92 -10.49 -4.56
C ARG A 12 20.53 -10.03 -4.12
N PHE A 13 19.70 -10.91 -3.58
CA PHE A 13 18.39 -10.57 -3.06
C PHE A 13 18.49 -9.55 -1.92
N GLU A 14 19.39 -9.79 -0.96
CA GLU A 14 19.64 -8.87 0.15
C GLU A 14 20.03 -7.48 -0.35
N THR A 15 20.90 -7.40 -1.34
CA THR A 15 21.39 -6.12 -1.88
C THR A 15 20.34 -5.40 -2.72
N LEU A 16 19.55 -6.12 -3.53
CA LEU A 16 18.65 -5.53 -4.51
C LEU A 16 17.22 -5.30 -3.98
N VAL A 17 16.75 -6.11 -3.04
CA VAL A 17 15.35 -6.14 -2.63
C VAL A 17 15.13 -5.60 -1.22
N LEU A 18 15.99 -5.98 -0.25
CA LEU A 18 15.81 -5.56 1.14
C LEU A 18 15.85 -4.04 1.37
N PRO A 19 16.57 -3.21 0.59
CA PRO A 19 16.48 -1.74 0.74
C PRO A 19 15.05 -1.20 0.60
N TYR A 20 14.15 -1.89 -0.10
CA TYR A 20 12.77 -1.48 -0.32
C TYR A 20 11.76 -2.12 0.65
N LEU A 21 12.24 -2.78 1.69
CA LEU A 21 11.38 -3.45 2.68
C LEU A 21 10.51 -2.44 3.45
N ALA A 22 11.04 -1.25 3.74
CA ALA A 22 10.27 -0.19 4.39
C ALA A 22 9.09 0.27 3.54
N ASP A 23 9.27 0.37 2.21
CA ASP A 23 8.19 0.69 1.27
C ASP A 23 7.14 -0.43 1.23
N ALA A 24 7.58 -1.68 1.27
CA ALA A 24 6.71 -2.86 1.34
C ALA A 24 5.82 -2.83 2.60
N TYR A 25 6.41 -2.55 3.76
CA TYR A 25 5.67 -2.40 5.03
C TYR A 25 4.69 -1.24 5.00
N THR A 26 5.10 -0.10 4.42
CA THR A 26 4.23 1.06 4.27
C THR A 26 3.01 0.71 3.43
N LEU A 27 3.21 0.11 2.25
CA LEU A 27 2.11 -0.30 1.39
C LEU A 27 1.20 -1.32 2.06
N ALA A 28 1.76 -2.39 2.64
CA ALA A 28 1.00 -3.43 3.33
C ALA A 28 0.17 -2.85 4.49
N GLY A 29 0.75 -1.94 5.29
CA GLY A 29 0.07 -1.30 6.41
C GLY A 29 -1.15 -0.50 5.97
N TRP A 30 -1.03 0.28 4.89
CA TRP A 30 -2.16 1.02 4.33
C TRP A 30 -3.23 0.12 3.72
N LEU A 31 -2.86 -1.01 3.11
CA LEU A 31 -3.81 -1.94 2.51
C LEU A 31 -4.51 -2.80 3.57
N ALA A 32 -3.77 -3.34 4.53
CA ALA A 32 -4.31 -4.20 5.58
C ALA A 32 -5.10 -3.43 6.65
N GLY A 33 -4.67 -2.19 6.95
CA GLY A 33 -5.29 -1.34 7.95
C GLY A 33 -4.87 -1.65 9.40
N ASN A 34 -4.01 -2.63 9.64
CA ASN A 34 -3.40 -2.92 10.93
C ASN A 34 -1.99 -3.50 10.77
N ARG A 35 -1.21 -3.42 11.86
CA ARG A 35 0.21 -3.76 11.84
C ARG A 35 0.47 -5.27 11.74
N SER A 36 -0.30 -6.08 12.47
CA SER A 36 -0.09 -7.52 12.50
C SER A 36 -0.28 -8.13 11.11
N ASP A 37 -1.37 -7.78 10.45
CA ASP A 37 -1.67 -8.26 9.10
C ASP A 37 -0.65 -7.75 8.08
N ALA A 38 -0.16 -6.51 8.25
CA ALA A 38 0.89 -5.95 7.40
C ALA A 38 2.21 -6.74 7.54
N GLU A 39 2.58 -7.14 8.76
CA GLU A 39 3.76 -7.97 9.02
C GLU A 39 3.64 -9.33 8.33
N ASP A 40 2.49 -10.00 8.44
CA ASP A 40 2.23 -11.30 7.80
C ASP A 40 2.25 -11.19 6.26
N ILE A 41 1.63 -10.14 5.71
CA ILE A 41 1.62 -9.87 4.26
C ILE A 41 3.04 -9.66 3.73
N VAL A 42 3.86 -8.87 4.45
CA VAL A 42 5.24 -8.59 4.02
C VAL A 42 6.11 -9.84 4.13
N GLN A 43 5.99 -10.62 5.21
CA GLN A 43 6.72 -11.88 5.34
C GLN A 43 6.40 -12.84 4.19
N GLU A 44 5.11 -13.08 3.93
CA GLU A 44 4.67 -13.94 2.83
C GLU A 44 5.10 -13.37 1.46
N GLY A 45 5.00 -12.04 1.28
CA GLY A 45 5.46 -11.36 0.07
C GLY A 45 6.96 -11.52 -0.16
N CYS A 46 7.78 -11.38 0.89
CA CYS A 46 9.23 -11.59 0.84
C CYS A 46 9.60 -13.03 0.53
N LEU A 47 8.89 -14.02 1.11
CA LEU A 47 9.09 -15.42 0.79
C LEU A 47 8.82 -15.71 -0.70
N ARG A 48 7.73 -15.19 -1.24
CA ARG A 48 7.39 -15.32 -2.68
C ARG A 48 8.41 -14.61 -3.56
N ALA A 49 8.85 -13.42 -3.15
CA ALA A 49 9.88 -12.67 -3.84
C ALA A 49 11.19 -13.47 -3.89
N PHE A 50 11.64 -14.03 -2.77
CA PHE A 50 12.85 -14.82 -2.70
C PHE A 50 12.77 -16.09 -3.57
N GLN A 51 11.64 -16.81 -3.52
CA GLN A 51 11.41 -17.99 -4.36
C GLN A 51 11.42 -17.69 -5.85
N GLY A 52 10.96 -16.51 -6.25
CA GLY A 52 10.91 -16.08 -7.66
C GLY A 52 12.17 -15.35 -8.13
N PHE A 53 13.10 -15.01 -7.25
CA PHE A 53 14.20 -14.08 -7.54
C PHE A 53 15.15 -14.57 -8.65
N GLY A 54 15.49 -15.85 -8.67
CA GLY A 54 16.41 -16.42 -9.67
C GLY A 54 15.80 -16.66 -11.05
N ALA A 55 14.49 -16.47 -11.22
CA ALA A 55 13.77 -16.78 -12.46
C ALA A 55 13.69 -15.59 -13.44
N PHE A 56 13.93 -14.36 -12.98
CA PHE A 56 13.70 -13.14 -13.76
C PHE A 56 14.88 -12.15 -13.68
N THR A 57 15.09 -11.41 -14.77
CA THR A 57 15.93 -10.21 -14.76
C THR A 57 15.07 -9.06 -14.24
N ILE A 58 15.39 -8.58 -13.03
CA ILE A 58 14.62 -7.53 -12.36
C ILE A 58 15.21 -6.17 -12.76
N SER A 59 14.50 -5.43 -13.59
CA SER A 59 14.89 -4.07 -14.03
C SER A 59 14.58 -3.01 -12.97
N ASN A 60 13.46 -3.14 -12.25
CA ASN A 60 13.06 -2.25 -11.15
C ASN A 60 12.71 -3.09 -9.91
N PRO A 61 13.70 -3.35 -9.01
CA PRO A 61 13.48 -4.18 -7.83
C PRO A 61 12.41 -3.64 -6.89
N ARG A 62 12.29 -2.30 -6.78
CA ARG A 62 11.28 -1.63 -5.97
C ARG A 62 9.87 -1.94 -6.46
N ALA A 63 9.58 -1.64 -7.72
CA ALA A 63 8.26 -1.89 -8.31
C ALA A 63 7.92 -3.38 -8.31
N TRP A 64 8.90 -4.23 -8.56
CA TRP A 64 8.75 -5.68 -8.53
C TRP A 64 8.36 -6.19 -7.13
N LEU A 65 9.06 -5.78 -6.07
CA LEU A 65 8.71 -6.14 -4.68
C LEU A 65 7.32 -5.63 -4.32
N LEU A 66 7.02 -4.36 -4.61
CA LEU A 66 5.73 -3.75 -4.31
C LEU A 66 4.58 -4.47 -5.04
N THR A 67 4.80 -4.94 -6.27
CA THR A 67 3.82 -5.77 -7.01
C THR A 67 3.52 -7.08 -6.27
N ILE A 68 4.55 -7.75 -5.75
CA ILE A 68 4.39 -9.02 -5.03
C ILE A 68 3.65 -8.79 -3.70
N VAL A 69 4.08 -7.80 -2.93
CA VAL A 69 3.46 -7.45 -1.64
C VAL A 69 2.01 -7.00 -1.82
N ARG A 70 1.74 -6.17 -2.81
CA ARG A 70 0.38 -5.79 -3.21
C ARG A 70 -0.49 -7.01 -3.51
N ASN A 71 -0.04 -7.90 -4.38
CA ASN A 71 -0.81 -9.10 -4.75
C ASN A 71 -1.03 -10.03 -3.55
N THR A 72 -0.05 -10.12 -2.66
CA THR A 72 -0.18 -10.86 -1.39
C THR A 72 -1.23 -10.21 -0.49
N ALA A 73 -1.23 -8.87 -0.36
CA ALA A 73 -2.22 -8.13 0.40
C ALA A 73 -3.65 -8.35 -0.13
N TYR A 74 -3.86 -8.26 -1.44
CA TYR A 74 -5.17 -8.51 -2.04
C TYR A 74 -5.64 -9.96 -1.83
N SER A 75 -4.73 -10.92 -1.97
CA SER A 75 -5.05 -12.34 -1.70
C SER A 75 -5.39 -12.59 -0.24
N TRP A 76 -4.69 -11.92 0.68
CA TRP A 76 -4.92 -12.00 2.11
C TRP A 76 -6.28 -11.37 2.49
N LEU A 77 -6.56 -10.18 1.97
CA LEU A 77 -7.84 -9.50 2.17
C LEU A 77 -9.01 -10.32 1.63
N GLY A 78 -8.86 -10.95 0.47
CA GLY A 78 -9.89 -11.82 -0.11
C GLY A 78 -10.18 -13.07 0.72
N LYS A 79 -9.20 -13.58 1.48
CA LYS A 79 -9.38 -14.73 2.37
C LYS A 79 -9.96 -14.36 3.73
N ASN A 80 -9.55 -13.22 4.29
CA ASN A 80 -9.83 -12.85 5.68
C ASN A 80 -10.98 -11.85 5.85
N ARG A 81 -11.36 -11.14 4.78
CA ARG A 81 -12.51 -10.25 4.74
C ARG A 81 -13.55 -10.83 3.78
N SER A 82 -14.30 -11.83 4.22
CA SER A 82 -15.49 -12.29 3.49
C SER A 82 -16.50 -11.16 3.39
N SER A 83 -16.74 -10.65 2.21
CA SER A 83 -17.84 -9.78 1.74
C SER A 83 -17.53 -8.39 1.22
N ASP A 84 -16.41 -7.71 1.56
CA ASP A 84 -16.24 -6.30 1.18
C ASP A 84 -15.21 -6.01 0.07
N LEU A 85 -14.61 -7.03 -0.54
CA LEU A 85 -13.77 -6.87 -1.72
C LEU A 85 -14.62 -6.87 -3.00
N VAL A 86 -15.31 -5.76 -3.22
CA VAL A 86 -15.78 -5.43 -4.56
C VAL A 86 -14.53 -5.15 -5.40
N LEU A 87 -14.21 -6.05 -6.31
CA LEU A 87 -13.34 -5.77 -7.43
C LEU A 87 -13.93 -4.55 -8.16
N VAL A 88 -13.28 -3.40 -7.98
CA VAL A 88 -13.73 -2.14 -8.56
C VAL A 88 -13.38 -2.14 -10.04
N ASP A 89 -14.11 -2.92 -10.82
CA ASP A 89 -14.29 -2.69 -12.24
C ASP A 89 -15.68 -2.10 -12.55
N ASP A 90 -16.60 -2.19 -11.59
CA ASP A 90 -17.92 -1.55 -11.68
C ASP A 90 -18.12 -0.57 -10.53
N LEU A 91 -17.88 0.71 -10.82
CA LEU A 91 -18.09 1.84 -9.93
C LEU A 91 -19.55 2.28 -9.93
N VAL A 92 -20.37 1.64 -9.10
CA VAL A 92 -21.49 2.35 -8.43
C VAL A 92 -21.84 1.62 -7.14
N ALA A 93 -21.75 2.36 -6.04
CA ALA A 93 -22.30 2.06 -4.71
C ALA A 93 -21.79 0.82 -3.95
N VAL A 94 -21.05 1.07 -2.86
CA VAL A 94 -21.44 0.68 -1.52
C VAL A 94 -20.58 1.49 -0.52
N GLU A 95 -21.23 2.24 0.33
CA GLU A 95 -20.68 2.89 1.51
C GLU A 95 -20.59 1.90 2.68
N GLN A 96 -19.57 2.10 3.48
CA GLN A 96 -19.48 1.90 4.94
C GLN A 96 -18.50 0.87 5.53
N LYS A 97 -17.64 1.46 6.35
CA LYS A 97 -17.13 1.12 7.71
C LYS A 97 -15.96 0.15 7.85
N GLN A 98 -14.79 0.64 8.25
CA GLN A 98 -14.26 0.59 9.63
C GLN A 98 -12.82 1.08 9.69
N ALA A 99 -12.54 1.94 10.68
CA ALA A 99 -11.23 2.52 10.95
C ALA A 99 -10.39 1.64 11.88
N ALA A 100 -9.10 1.51 11.62
CA ALA A 100 -8.12 1.03 12.58
C ALA A 100 -6.79 1.80 12.43
N ARG A 101 -6.26 2.21 13.55
CA ARG A 101 -5.19 3.16 13.82
C ARG A 101 -3.81 2.68 13.41
N CYS A 102 -3.03 3.55 12.79
CA CYS A 102 -1.57 3.43 12.72
C CYS A 102 -0.94 4.79 13.05
N GLY A 103 -0.08 4.85 14.06
CA GLY A 103 0.52 6.08 14.54
C GLY A 103 1.96 6.28 14.04
N ASN A 104 2.34 7.53 13.80
CA ASN A 104 3.72 7.93 13.54
C ASN A 104 4.13 9.11 14.45
N ARG A 105 5.38 9.12 14.90
CA ARG A 105 5.95 10.12 15.82
C ARG A 105 6.97 11.01 15.12
N GLY A 106 6.85 12.31 15.37
CA GLY A 106 7.89 13.31 15.11
C GLY A 106 7.60 14.58 15.89
N SER A 107 8.59 15.18 16.56
CA SER A 107 8.44 16.18 17.62
C SER A 107 8.39 17.63 17.14
N VAL A 108 7.49 18.38 17.71
CA VAL A 108 7.41 19.86 17.75
C VAL A 108 6.61 20.25 18.98
N THR A 109 6.60 21.50 19.45
CA THR A 109 6.04 21.96 20.74
C THR A 109 4.66 21.38 21.13
N PRO A 110 4.35 21.23 22.43
CA PRO A 110 3.21 20.42 22.89
C PRO A 110 1.84 20.79 22.29
N GLU A 111 1.57 22.08 22.07
CA GLU A 111 0.27 22.53 21.52
C GLU A 111 0.20 22.36 19.99
N THR A 112 1.24 22.76 19.27
CA THR A 112 1.36 22.50 17.82
C THR A 112 1.49 21.03 17.50
N GLU A 113 2.08 20.25 18.40
CA GLU A 113 2.13 18.78 18.30
C GLU A 113 0.76 18.12 18.45
N LEU A 114 -0.09 18.61 19.35
CA LEU A 114 -1.45 18.10 19.54
C LEU A 114 -2.34 18.42 18.34
N ILE A 115 -2.26 19.62 17.78
CA ILE A 115 -3.01 20.02 16.59
C ILE A 115 -2.52 19.22 15.37
N ALA A 116 -1.21 19.16 15.14
CA ALA A 116 -0.62 18.41 14.02
C ALA A 116 -0.93 16.90 14.14
N LYS A 117 -0.96 16.33 15.33
CA LYS A 117 -1.35 14.93 15.57
C LYS A 117 -2.83 14.70 15.31
N ALA A 118 -3.71 15.63 15.70
CA ALA A 118 -5.13 15.57 15.43
C ALA A 118 -5.39 15.61 13.90
N ASP A 119 -4.76 16.54 13.20
CA ASP A 119 -4.90 16.67 11.74
C ASP A 119 -4.31 15.47 10.99
N ALA A 120 -3.15 14.96 11.43
CA ALA A 120 -2.58 13.74 10.87
C ALA A 120 -3.46 12.51 11.10
N SER A 121 -4.07 12.41 12.29
CA SER A 121 -5.00 11.32 12.61
C SER A 121 -6.27 11.37 11.77
N LYS A 122 -6.83 12.58 11.56
CA LYS A 122 -7.99 12.79 10.69
C LYS A 122 -7.68 12.43 9.23
N LEU A 123 -6.54 12.92 8.71
CA LEU A 123 -6.10 12.59 7.37
C LEU A 123 -5.90 11.09 7.19
N GLN A 124 -5.28 10.43 8.17
CA GLN A 124 -5.07 8.99 8.15
C GLN A 124 -6.38 8.22 8.16
N ALA A 125 -7.36 8.63 8.97
CA ALA A 125 -8.69 8.05 8.98
C ALA A 125 -9.38 8.22 7.61
N ALA A 126 -9.36 9.42 7.04
CA ALA A 126 -9.93 9.71 5.73
C ALA A 126 -9.29 8.88 4.61
N ILE A 127 -7.97 8.68 4.63
CA ILE A 127 -7.29 7.79 3.67
C ILE A 127 -7.74 6.34 3.88
N THR A 128 -7.91 5.89 5.12
CA THR A 128 -8.33 4.52 5.43
C THR A 128 -9.77 4.23 4.99
N GLU A 129 -10.61 5.24 4.90
CA GLU A 129 -11.99 5.13 4.41
C GLU A 129 -12.08 5.11 2.87
N LEU A 130 -11.00 5.46 2.16
CA LEU A 130 -11.01 5.38 0.70
C LEU A 130 -11.20 3.93 0.23
N PRO A 131 -11.92 3.73 -0.89
CA PRO A 131 -11.90 2.45 -1.58
C PRO A 131 -10.48 1.97 -1.83
N LEU A 132 -10.23 0.67 -1.69
CA LEU A 132 -8.88 0.08 -1.67
C LEU A 132 -8.02 0.51 -2.87
N ALA A 133 -8.59 0.51 -4.10
CA ALA A 133 -7.89 0.92 -5.31
C ALA A 133 -7.52 2.42 -5.35
N PHE A 134 -8.28 3.28 -4.67
CA PHE A 134 -7.98 4.71 -4.58
C PHE A 134 -6.91 4.97 -3.53
N ARG A 135 -7.03 4.29 -2.37
CA ARG A 135 -6.03 4.31 -1.31
C ARG A 135 -4.68 3.83 -1.81
N GLU A 136 -4.66 2.70 -2.52
CA GLU A 136 -3.46 2.13 -3.15
C GLU A 136 -2.76 3.15 -4.06
N ALA A 137 -3.48 3.73 -5.01
CA ALA A 137 -2.90 4.70 -5.94
C ALA A 137 -2.36 5.93 -5.20
N LEU A 138 -3.09 6.44 -4.21
CA LEU A 138 -2.68 7.58 -3.39
C LEU A 138 -1.41 7.29 -2.60
N VAL A 139 -1.33 6.14 -1.92
CA VAL A 139 -0.17 5.74 -1.12
C VAL A 139 1.06 5.56 -2.00
N LEU A 140 0.93 4.87 -3.12
CA LEU A 140 2.04 4.70 -4.06
C LEU A 140 2.56 6.04 -4.61
N ARG A 141 1.67 7.00 -4.88
CA ARG A 141 2.04 8.30 -5.42
C ARG A 141 2.53 9.27 -4.35
N ASP A 142 1.66 9.57 -3.38
CA ASP A 142 1.85 10.72 -2.48
C ASP A 142 2.67 10.35 -1.22
N VAL A 143 2.69 9.08 -0.81
CA VAL A 143 3.50 8.61 0.32
C VAL A 143 4.83 8.02 -0.15
N GLN A 144 4.83 7.22 -1.20
CA GLN A 144 6.04 6.52 -1.67
C GLN A 144 6.73 7.21 -2.85
N GLY A 145 6.09 8.19 -3.48
CA GLY A 145 6.68 9.01 -4.54
C GLY A 145 6.87 8.32 -5.90
N LEU A 146 6.19 7.18 -6.15
CA LEU A 146 6.27 6.50 -7.44
C LEU A 146 5.71 7.38 -8.56
N ASP A 147 6.25 7.24 -9.76
CA ASP A 147 5.66 7.87 -10.94
C ASP A 147 4.43 7.10 -11.46
N TYR A 148 3.68 7.69 -12.39
CA TYR A 148 2.45 7.07 -12.90
C TYR A 148 2.69 5.76 -13.67
N ARG A 149 3.86 5.60 -14.29
CA ARG A 149 4.24 4.39 -15.02
C ARG A 149 4.59 3.28 -14.03
N GLU A 150 5.37 3.59 -13.01
CA GLU A 150 5.68 2.65 -11.93
C GLU A 150 4.42 2.18 -11.20
N ILE A 151 3.47 3.11 -10.91
CA ILE A 151 2.18 2.75 -10.31
C ILE A 151 1.37 1.85 -11.26
N ALA A 152 1.36 2.14 -12.56
CA ALA A 152 0.68 1.30 -13.55
C ALA A 152 1.28 -0.12 -13.60
N GLU A 153 2.61 -0.26 -13.51
CA GLU A 153 3.30 -1.55 -13.39
C GLU A 153 2.92 -2.29 -12.12
N VAL A 154 3.00 -1.64 -10.95
CA VAL A 154 2.68 -2.24 -9.65
C VAL A 154 1.23 -2.68 -9.59
N THR A 155 0.31 -1.85 -10.05
CA THR A 155 -1.13 -2.09 -9.95
C THR A 155 -1.71 -2.88 -11.13
N ARG A 156 -0.93 -3.03 -12.21
CA ARG A 156 -1.31 -3.70 -13.48
C ARG A 156 -2.54 -3.09 -14.13
N VAL A 157 -2.63 -1.75 -14.09
CA VAL A 157 -3.70 -1.00 -14.78
C VAL A 157 -3.10 0.05 -15.71
N PRO A 158 -3.82 0.50 -16.73
CA PRO A 158 -3.36 1.58 -17.60
C PRO A 158 -3.05 2.87 -16.84
N VAL A 159 -2.07 3.65 -17.30
CA VAL A 159 -1.69 4.95 -16.70
C VAL A 159 -2.91 5.90 -16.58
N GLY A 160 -3.80 5.91 -17.57
CA GLY A 160 -5.04 6.69 -17.49
C GLY A 160 -5.95 6.29 -16.32
N THR A 161 -5.99 4.99 -15.97
CA THR A 161 -6.70 4.48 -14.80
C THR A 161 -6.02 4.94 -13.51
N VAL A 162 -4.69 4.95 -13.45
CA VAL A 162 -3.95 5.50 -12.29
C VAL A 162 -4.31 6.97 -12.07
N MET A 163 -4.28 7.78 -13.13
CA MET A 163 -4.61 9.21 -13.05
C MET A 163 -6.05 9.44 -12.57
N SER A 164 -7.01 8.68 -13.09
CA SER A 164 -8.41 8.79 -12.67
C SER A 164 -8.63 8.35 -11.21
N ARG A 165 -7.96 7.27 -10.76
CA ARG A 165 -8.00 6.82 -9.36
C ARG A 165 -7.44 7.88 -8.41
N LEU A 166 -6.30 8.49 -8.75
CA LEU A 166 -5.69 9.57 -7.97
C LEU A 166 -6.58 10.80 -7.89
N SER A 167 -7.17 11.23 -9.01
CA SER A 167 -8.10 12.37 -9.03
C SER A 167 -9.29 12.12 -8.10
N ARG A 168 -9.93 10.95 -8.20
CA ARG A 168 -11.06 10.57 -7.34
C ARG A 168 -10.67 10.42 -5.89
N ALA A 169 -9.50 9.84 -5.60
CA ALA A 169 -8.98 9.73 -4.23
C ALA A 169 -8.85 11.11 -3.58
N ARG A 170 -8.22 12.05 -4.26
CA ARG A 170 -8.03 13.42 -3.76
C ARG A 170 -9.34 14.18 -3.59
N GLN A 171 -10.29 14.04 -4.52
CA GLN A 171 -11.63 14.63 -4.38
C GLN A 171 -12.35 14.10 -3.13
N LYS A 172 -12.32 12.78 -2.88
CA LYS A 172 -12.92 12.18 -1.69
C LYS A 172 -12.26 12.67 -0.39
N LEU A 173 -10.93 12.80 -0.37
CA LEU A 173 -10.23 13.34 0.80
C LEU A 173 -10.61 14.79 1.08
N VAL A 174 -10.64 15.65 0.07
CA VAL A 174 -11.06 17.04 0.24
C VAL A 174 -12.50 17.11 0.79
N SER A 175 -13.41 16.30 0.26
CA SER A 175 -14.79 16.25 0.75
C SER A 175 -14.89 15.75 2.20
N ALA A 176 -14.09 14.73 2.57
CA ALA A 176 -14.10 14.19 3.93
C ALA A 176 -13.60 15.21 4.96
N ILE A 177 -12.50 15.92 4.64
CA ILE A 177 -11.92 16.93 5.52
C ILE A 177 -12.87 18.14 5.67
N ALA A 178 -13.45 18.61 4.56
CA ALA A 178 -14.36 19.76 4.57
C ALA A 178 -15.67 19.50 5.35
N THR A 179 -16.07 18.24 5.50
CA THR A 179 -17.29 17.88 6.24
C THR A 179 -17.05 17.86 7.76
N ASP A 180 -15.81 17.65 8.20
CA ASP A 180 -15.46 17.59 9.63
C ASP A 180 -15.23 18.99 10.25
N GLU A 181 -15.11 20.03 9.42
CA GLU A 181 -14.97 21.44 9.86
C GLU A 181 -16.33 22.16 10.11
N ARG A 182 -17.46 21.47 9.97
CA ARG A 182 -18.80 22.02 10.26
C ARG A 182 -19.40 21.48 11.55
#